data_f07d4ae89fb3750b8af1ce21b002f3cf
#
_entry.id   f07d4ae89fb3750b8af1ce21b002f3cf
#
_cell.length_a   1.000
_cell.length_b   1.000
_cell.length_c   1.000
_cell.angle_alpha   90.00
_cell.angle_beta   90.00
_cell.angle_gamma   90.00
#
_symmetry.space_group_name_H-M   'P 1'
#
loop_
_entity.id
_entity.type
_entity.pdbx_description
1 polymer ?
#
loop_
_entity_poly.entity_id
_entity_poly.type
_entity_poly.pdbx_seq_one_letter_code
_entity_poly.pdbx_strand_id
1 'polypeptide(L)'
;MRPLPFVWPYALVFWAVYIWAFFPEMRIVREGAEGAKRADSQDSGSMRVLLGGQGVAILLAFPLAFVRALAFPVRLQLPLFAVGISLILLGSLLRRYCWRTLGEYFTGDVRARQDQPVISSGPYKLVRHPSYTAGTMMIAGLGLALGSWMSAALVTVAAMALYGYRVKVEEKALLATIGEPYRTYMKDRKRFIPYIV
;
A
#
# COMPACT_ATOMS: atom_id res chain seq x y z
N MET A 1 -9.01 16.27 22.60
CA MET A 1 -9.59 14.93 22.71
C MET A 1 -8.51 13.96 22.28
N ARG A 2 -8.32 12.82 22.97
CA ARG A 2 -7.30 11.84 22.57
C ARG A 2 -7.85 10.99 21.43
N PRO A 3 -7.06 10.71 20.35
CA PRO A 3 -7.47 9.80 19.27
C PRO A 3 -7.72 8.39 19.82
N LEU A 4 -8.70 7.65 19.27
CA LEU A 4 -9.08 6.32 19.74
C LEU A 4 -7.92 5.31 19.80
N PRO A 5 -6.92 5.30 18.89
CA PRO A 5 -5.73 4.46 19.02
C PRO A 5 -4.92 4.63 20.31
N PHE A 6 -5.21 5.67 21.10
CA PHE A 6 -4.54 5.97 22.38
C PHE A 6 -5.50 5.94 23.57
N VAL A 7 -6.70 5.37 23.40
CA VAL A 7 -7.75 5.26 24.42
C VAL A 7 -8.13 3.79 24.61
N TRP A 8 -8.11 3.31 25.85
CA TRP A 8 -8.59 1.96 26.17
C TRP A 8 -10.10 1.85 25.95
N PRO A 9 -10.65 0.72 25.41
CA PRO A 9 -9.97 -0.49 24.90
C PRO A 9 -9.53 -0.40 23.42
N TYR A 10 -9.84 0.68 22.72
CA TYR A 10 -9.56 0.85 21.28
C TYR A 10 -8.07 0.79 20.95
N ALA A 11 -7.22 1.24 21.88
CA ALA A 11 -5.78 1.17 21.75
C ALA A 11 -5.31 -0.28 21.55
N LEU A 12 -5.84 -1.23 22.32
CA LEU A 12 -5.50 -2.65 22.18
C LEU A 12 -5.84 -3.16 20.77
N VAL A 13 -7.07 -2.88 20.32
CA VAL A 13 -7.52 -3.30 18.98
C VAL A 13 -6.67 -2.70 17.88
N PHE A 14 -6.43 -1.39 17.95
CA PHE A 14 -5.63 -0.69 16.95
C PHE A 14 -4.21 -1.24 16.85
N TRP A 15 -3.49 -1.31 17.96
CA TRP A 15 -2.09 -1.73 17.95
C TRP A 15 -1.91 -3.21 17.63
N ALA A 16 -2.83 -4.07 18.07
CA ALA A 16 -2.82 -5.48 17.70
C ALA A 16 -3.01 -5.65 16.18
N VAL A 17 -4.01 -4.96 15.59
CA VAL A 17 -4.27 -5.01 14.15
C VAL A 17 -3.12 -4.35 13.37
N TYR A 18 -2.60 -3.22 13.84
CA TYR A 18 -1.48 -2.53 13.22
C TYR A 18 -0.23 -3.42 13.15
N ILE A 19 0.18 -4.00 14.27
CA ILE A 19 1.33 -4.90 14.32
C ILE A 19 1.10 -6.11 13.41
N TRP A 20 -0.04 -6.77 13.52
CA TRP A 20 -0.36 -7.94 12.70
C TRP A 20 -0.35 -7.64 11.20
N ALA A 21 -0.86 -6.48 10.79
CA ALA A 21 -0.97 -6.10 9.39
C ALA A 21 0.36 -5.59 8.81
N PHE A 22 1.11 -4.77 9.54
CA PHE A 22 2.30 -4.09 9.03
C PHE A 22 3.62 -4.80 9.34
N PHE A 23 3.66 -5.70 10.33
CA PHE A 23 4.89 -6.44 10.65
C PHE A 23 5.43 -7.24 9.45
N PRO A 24 4.61 -7.98 8.67
CA PRO A 24 5.09 -8.66 7.48
C PRO A 24 5.61 -7.71 6.38
N GLU A 25 5.05 -6.49 6.30
CA GLU A 25 5.51 -5.47 5.36
C GLU A 25 6.96 -5.05 5.61
N MET A 26 7.40 -5.04 6.87
CA MET A 26 8.78 -4.69 7.23
C MET A 26 9.79 -5.60 6.55
N ARG A 27 9.47 -6.89 6.40
CA ARG A 27 10.32 -7.84 5.68
C ARG A 27 10.45 -7.45 4.20
N ILE A 28 9.34 -7.15 3.54
CA ILE A 28 9.33 -6.76 2.13
C ILE A 28 10.04 -5.43 1.91
N VAL A 29 9.82 -4.48 2.82
CA VAL A 29 10.53 -3.20 2.82
C VAL A 29 12.05 -3.41 2.90
N ARG A 30 12.50 -4.28 3.79
CA ARG A 30 13.92 -4.60 3.95
C ARG A 30 14.47 -5.30 2.70
N GLU A 31 13.82 -6.36 2.23
CA GLU A 31 14.20 -7.10 1.02
C GLU A 31 14.22 -6.18 -0.22
N GLY A 32 13.22 -5.29 -0.36
CA GLY A 32 13.15 -4.31 -1.44
C GLY A 32 14.23 -3.24 -1.36
N ALA A 33 14.56 -2.75 -0.17
CA ALA A 33 15.62 -1.77 0.02
C ALA A 33 17.02 -2.37 -0.27
N GLU A 34 17.23 -3.66 0.06
CA GLU A 34 18.43 -4.40 -0.28
C GLU A 34 18.48 -4.71 -1.78
N GLY A 35 17.35 -5.13 -2.37
CA GLY A 35 17.20 -5.42 -3.79
C GLY A 35 17.47 -4.21 -4.69
N ALA A 36 16.94 -3.04 -4.32
CA ALA A 36 17.12 -1.79 -5.07
C ALA A 36 18.58 -1.30 -5.15
N LYS A 37 19.49 -1.86 -4.34
CA LYS A 37 20.93 -1.58 -4.39
C LYS A 37 21.70 -2.49 -5.35
N ARG A 38 21.07 -3.54 -5.86
CA ARG A 38 21.72 -4.50 -6.76
C ARG A 38 21.91 -3.91 -8.15
N ALA A 39 22.95 -4.35 -8.84
CA ALA A 39 23.28 -3.87 -10.19
C ALA A 39 22.21 -4.21 -11.25
N ASP A 40 21.44 -5.28 -11.05
CA ASP A 40 20.36 -5.73 -11.92
C ASP A 40 19.01 -5.10 -11.61
N SER A 41 18.93 -4.22 -10.60
CA SER A 41 17.69 -3.55 -10.21
C SER A 41 17.25 -2.52 -11.23
N GLN A 42 16.00 -2.63 -11.64
CA GLN A 42 15.33 -1.67 -12.54
C GLN A 42 14.51 -0.62 -11.76
N ASP A 43 14.73 -0.53 -10.45
CA ASP A 43 13.94 0.27 -9.51
C ASP A 43 14.04 1.80 -9.72
N SER A 44 15.13 2.29 -10.33
CA SER A 44 15.35 3.72 -10.59
C SER A 44 15.15 4.62 -9.37
N GLY A 45 15.41 4.11 -8.16
CA GLY A 45 15.23 4.82 -6.90
C GLY A 45 13.79 4.92 -6.39
N SER A 46 12.82 4.30 -7.07
CA SER A 46 11.40 4.37 -6.70
C SER A 46 11.10 3.80 -5.31
N MET A 47 11.87 2.81 -4.85
CA MET A 47 11.75 2.26 -3.49
C MET A 47 12.13 3.28 -2.42
N ARG A 48 13.20 4.06 -2.64
CA ARG A 48 13.60 5.12 -1.69
C ARG A 48 12.55 6.22 -1.61
N VAL A 49 12.00 6.63 -2.76
CA VAL A 49 10.92 7.62 -2.84
C VAL A 49 9.67 7.11 -2.12
N LEU A 50 9.29 5.85 -2.36
CA LEU A 50 8.15 5.21 -1.69
C LEU A 50 8.34 5.17 -0.16
N LEU A 51 9.46 4.64 0.31
CA LEU A 51 9.72 4.48 1.74
C LEU A 51 9.87 5.83 2.44
N GLY A 52 10.65 6.75 1.87
CA GLY A 52 10.84 8.08 2.44
C GLY A 52 9.55 8.88 2.48
N GLY A 53 8.84 8.96 1.35
CA GLY A 53 7.60 9.71 1.26
C GLY A 53 6.48 9.13 2.14
N GLN A 54 6.29 7.80 2.11
CA GLN A 54 5.29 7.16 2.96
C GLN A 54 5.66 7.24 4.45
N GLY A 55 6.95 7.07 4.78
CA GLY A 55 7.44 7.20 6.16
C GLY A 55 7.19 8.61 6.71
N VAL A 56 7.50 9.66 5.95
CA VAL A 56 7.23 11.05 6.32
C VAL A 56 5.72 11.30 6.48
N ALA A 57 4.90 10.83 5.54
CA ALA A 57 3.45 11.00 5.62
C ALA A 57 2.85 10.35 6.88
N ILE A 58 3.28 9.12 7.21
CA ILE A 58 2.84 8.42 8.41
C ILE A 58 3.34 9.16 9.66
N LEU A 59 4.63 9.54 9.71
CA LEU A 59 5.21 10.25 10.85
C LEU A 59 4.46 11.55 11.16
N LEU A 60 4.05 12.29 10.14
CA LEU A 60 3.27 13.52 10.29
C LEU A 60 1.80 13.25 10.66
N ALA A 61 1.22 12.14 10.20
CA ALA A 61 -0.18 11.83 10.46
C ALA A 61 -0.48 11.60 11.95
N PHE A 62 0.46 11.02 12.71
CA PHE A 62 0.28 10.79 14.14
C PHE A 62 0.14 12.09 14.96
N PRO A 63 1.05 13.08 14.89
CA PRO A 63 0.88 14.34 15.61
C PRO A 63 -0.34 15.14 15.13
N LEU A 64 -0.66 15.13 13.83
CA LEU A 64 -1.86 15.76 13.30
C LEU A 64 -3.16 15.20 13.89
N ALA A 65 -3.18 13.93 14.28
CA ALA A 65 -4.34 13.32 14.93
C ALA A 65 -4.65 13.93 16.31
N PHE A 66 -3.70 14.56 16.97
CA PHE A 66 -3.90 15.25 18.25
C PHE A 66 -4.37 16.70 18.11
N VAL A 67 -4.37 17.26 16.91
CA VAL A 67 -4.84 18.62 16.64
C VAL A 67 -6.38 18.62 16.59
N ARG A 68 -6.99 19.19 17.63
CA ARG A 68 -8.45 19.16 17.83
C ARG A 68 -9.25 19.72 16.65
N ALA A 69 -8.76 20.78 16.00
CA ALA A 69 -9.38 21.38 14.83
C ALA A 69 -9.42 20.47 13.59
N LEU A 70 -8.56 19.44 13.55
CA LEU A 70 -8.45 18.49 12.44
C LEU A 70 -9.15 17.15 12.74
N ALA A 71 -9.75 17.01 13.93
CA ALA A 71 -10.44 15.79 14.32
C ALA A 71 -11.80 15.67 13.60
N PHE A 72 -12.18 14.44 13.26
CA PHE A 72 -13.56 14.17 12.83
C PHE A 72 -14.56 14.49 13.96
N PRO A 73 -15.80 14.87 13.63
CA PRO A 73 -16.88 15.04 14.60
C PRO A 73 -16.99 13.79 15.50
N VAL A 74 -17.24 13.98 16.80
CA VAL A 74 -17.27 12.93 17.83
C VAL A 74 -18.15 11.74 17.41
N ARG A 75 -19.33 12.04 16.84
CA ARG A 75 -20.29 11.04 16.33
C ARG A 75 -19.72 10.12 15.23
N LEU A 76 -18.71 10.58 14.49
CA LEU A 76 -18.09 9.83 13.39
C LEU A 76 -16.82 9.09 13.81
N GLN A 77 -16.25 9.40 14.97
CA GLN A 77 -14.96 8.82 15.36
C GLN A 77 -15.00 7.30 15.50
N LEU A 78 -15.99 6.75 16.19
CA LEU A 78 -16.11 5.30 16.34
C LEU A 78 -16.45 4.58 15.02
N PRO A 79 -17.43 5.02 14.22
CA PRO A 79 -17.67 4.44 12.90
C PRO A 79 -16.43 4.49 11.99
N LEU A 80 -15.74 5.64 11.91
CA LEU A 80 -14.54 5.78 11.07
C LEU A 80 -13.36 4.95 11.59
N PHE A 81 -13.22 4.82 12.92
CA PHE A 81 -12.26 3.90 13.52
C PHE A 81 -12.54 2.46 13.09
N ALA A 82 -13.80 2.00 13.19
CA ALA A 82 -14.19 0.65 12.78
C ALA A 82 -13.95 0.42 11.27
N VAL A 83 -14.30 1.39 10.41
CA VAL A 83 -14.00 1.35 8.98
C VAL A 83 -12.49 1.30 8.74
N GLY A 84 -11.73 2.12 9.47
CA GLY A 84 -10.26 2.14 9.38
C GLY A 84 -9.64 0.80 9.72
N ILE A 85 -10.04 0.17 10.83
CA ILE A 85 -9.60 -1.16 11.23
C ILE A 85 -9.97 -2.21 10.16
N SER A 86 -11.20 -2.16 9.64
CA SER A 86 -11.65 -3.07 8.59
C SER A 86 -10.82 -2.93 7.30
N LEU A 87 -10.50 -1.70 6.88
CA LEU A 87 -9.66 -1.44 5.72
C LEU A 87 -8.22 -1.95 5.92
N ILE A 88 -7.65 -1.81 7.12
CA ILE A 88 -6.32 -2.38 7.43
C ILE A 88 -6.36 -3.89 7.29
N LEU A 89 -7.35 -4.55 7.88
CA LEU A 89 -7.48 -6.01 7.85
C LEU A 89 -7.70 -6.53 6.42
N LEU A 90 -8.68 -6.00 5.70
CA LEU A 90 -9.00 -6.40 4.33
C LEU A 90 -7.83 -6.13 3.38
N GLY A 91 -7.19 -4.96 3.50
CA GLY A 91 -6.00 -4.61 2.74
C GLY A 91 -4.86 -5.59 3.00
N SER A 92 -4.57 -5.91 4.27
CA SER A 92 -3.52 -6.88 4.62
C SER A 92 -3.83 -8.28 4.10
N LEU A 93 -5.08 -8.75 4.18
CA LEU A 93 -5.49 -10.03 3.63
C LEU A 93 -5.33 -10.07 2.10
N LEU A 94 -5.80 -9.03 1.39
CA LEU A 94 -5.65 -8.92 -0.05
C LEU A 94 -4.16 -8.89 -0.45
N ARG A 95 -3.33 -8.16 0.30
CA ARG A 95 -1.90 -8.07 0.02
C ARG A 95 -1.19 -9.41 0.21
N ARG A 96 -1.52 -10.16 1.25
CA ARG A 96 -1.03 -11.54 1.46
C ARG A 96 -1.48 -12.49 0.34
N TYR A 97 -2.70 -12.31 -0.17
CA TYR A 97 -3.20 -13.06 -1.32
C TYR A 97 -2.39 -12.72 -2.58
N CYS A 98 -2.08 -11.44 -2.82
CA CYS A 98 -1.20 -11.02 -3.91
C CYS A 98 0.18 -11.68 -3.83
N TRP A 99 0.80 -11.72 -2.64
CA TRP A 99 2.10 -12.37 -2.44
C TRP A 99 2.07 -13.85 -2.80
N ARG A 100 1.06 -14.56 -2.29
CA ARG A 100 0.90 -15.99 -2.58
C ARG A 100 0.69 -16.25 -4.08
N THR A 101 -0.02 -15.36 -4.76
CA THR A 101 -0.30 -15.50 -6.21
C THR A 101 0.95 -15.25 -7.05
N LEU A 102 1.76 -14.25 -6.72
CA LEU A 102 3.00 -13.96 -7.46
C LEU A 102 4.17 -14.88 -7.05
N GLY A 103 4.15 -15.43 -5.83
CA GLY A 103 5.22 -16.31 -5.35
C GLY A 103 6.59 -15.64 -5.42
N GLU A 104 7.55 -16.27 -6.08
CA GLU A 104 8.92 -15.79 -6.24
C GLU A 104 9.06 -14.49 -7.06
N TYR A 105 8.05 -14.14 -7.85
CA TYR A 105 8.02 -12.90 -8.62
C TYR A 105 7.54 -11.70 -7.80
N PHE A 106 7.08 -11.91 -6.57
CA PHE A 106 6.76 -10.83 -5.66
C PHE A 106 8.04 -10.32 -5.00
N THR A 107 8.59 -9.24 -5.53
CA THR A 107 9.79 -8.59 -4.98
C THR A 107 9.47 -7.20 -4.42
N GLY A 108 10.22 -6.78 -3.40
CA GLY A 108 10.08 -5.44 -2.84
C GLY A 108 10.66 -4.35 -3.76
N ASP A 109 11.66 -4.69 -4.59
CA ASP A 109 12.24 -3.84 -5.63
C ASP A 109 11.60 -4.12 -7.00
N VAL A 110 11.81 -3.22 -7.96
CA VAL A 110 11.37 -3.45 -9.36
C VAL A 110 12.41 -4.31 -10.05
N ARG A 111 12.02 -5.55 -10.36
CA ARG A 111 12.85 -6.51 -11.05
C ARG A 111 12.01 -7.38 -11.99
N ALA A 112 12.12 -7.15 -13.28
CA ALA A 112 11.54 -8.01 -14.29
C ALA A 112 12.59 -9.02 -14.79
N ARG A 113 12.18 -10.28 -15.00
CA ARG A 113 13.01 -11.33 -15.58
C ARG A 113 12.50 -11.69 -16.97
N GLN A 114 13.41 -12.05 -17.90
CA GLN A 114 13.03 -12.37 -19.27
C GLN A 114 12.13 -13.61 -19.38
N ASP A 115 12.31 -14.57 -18.48
CA ASP A 115 11.55 -15.80 -18.38
C ASP A 115 10.31 -15.70 -17.49
N GLN A 116 10.00 -14.50 -16.97
CA GLN A 116 8.87 -14.27 -16.07
C GLN A 116 7.55 -14.39 -16.82
N PRO A 117 6.65 -15.31 -16.42
CA PRO A 117 5.31 -15.37 -16.98
C PRO A 117 4.46 -14.16 -16.55
N VAL A 118 3.55 -13.73 -17.42
CA VAL A 118 2.54 -12.74 -17.02
C VAL A 118 1.49 -13.42 -16.16
N ILE A 119 1.53 -13.16 -14.85
CA ILE A 119 0.58 -13.74 -13.90
C ILE A 119 -0.73 -12.97 -13.97
N SER A 120 -1.78 -13.66 -14.44
CA SER A 120 -3.15 -13.13 -14.60
C SER A 120 -4.20 -13.89 -13.80
N SER A 121 -3.78 -14.60 -12.74
CA SER A 121 -4.65 -15.38 -11.85
C SER A 121 -4.95 -14.61 -10.55
N GLY A 122 -5.89 -15.12 -9.74
CA GLY A 122 -6.24 -14.53 -8.46
C GLY A 122 -6.63 -13.05 -8.57
N PRO A 123 -6.10 -12.17 -7.70
CA PRO A 123 -6.38 -10.73 -7.74
C PRO A 123 -5.93 -10.06 -9.04
N TYR A 124 -4.89 -10.59 -9.70
CA TYR A 124 -4.32 -10.09 -10.96
C TYR A 124 -5.22 -10.35 -12.18
N LYS A 125 -6.28 -11.15 -12.00
CA LYS A 125 -7.34 -11.30 -13.01
C LYS A 125 -8.18 -10.02 -13.13
N LEU A 126 -8.31 -9.25 -12.07
CA LEU A 126 -9.19 -8.08 -12.00
C LEU A 126 -8.47 -6.78 -12.37
N VAL A 127 -7.26 -6.59 -11.81
CA VAL A 127 -6.43 -5.41 -12.02
C VAL A 127 -4.96 -5.79 -12.09
N ARG A 128 -4.12 -4.92 -12.68
CA ARG A 128 -2.69 -5.19 -12.84
C ARG A 128 -1.90 -5.07 -11.53
N HIS A 129 -2.32 -4.17 -10.64
CA HIS A 129 -1.59 -3.85 -9.42
C HIS A 129 -2.44 -3.97 -8.15
N PRO A 130 -3.06 -5.13 -7.88
CA PRO A 130 -3.93 -5.31 -6.72
C PRO A 130 -3.18 -5.16 -5.39
N SER A 131 -1.88 -5.43 -5.39
CA SER A 131 -1.01 -5.28 -4.22
C SER A 131 -0.89 -3.81 -3.79
N TYR A 132 -0.82 -2.86 -4.73
CA TYR A 132 -0.80 -1.43 -4.40
C TYR A 132 -2.17 -0.91 -4.00
N THR A 133 -3.24 -1.44 -4.56
CA THR A 133 -4.61 -1.18 -4.07
C THR A 133 -4.74 -1.61 -2.61
N ALA A 134 -4.27 -2.81 -2.28
CA ALA A 134 -4.25 -3.33 -0.92
C ALA A 134 -3.42 -2.44 0.03
N GLY A 135 -2.23 -2.02 -0.38
CA GLY A 135 -1.39 -1.10 0.38
C GLY A 135 -2.08 0.25 0.62
N THR A 136 -2.75 0.81 -0.40
CA THR A 136 -3.53 2.05 -0.27
C THR A 136 -4.68 1.88 0.73
N MET A 137 -5.39 0.74 0.69
CA MET A 137 -6.44 0.43 1.68
C MET A 137 -5.90 0.41 3.12
N MET A 138 -4.75 -0.25 3.34
CA MET A 138 -4.12 -0.31 4.67
C MET A 138 -3.75 1.09 5.18
N ILE A 139 -3.16 1.91 4.33
CA ILE A 139 -2.72 3.26 4.68
C ILE A 139 -3.91 4.22 4.88
N ALA A 140 -4.94 4.14 4.04
CA ALA A 140 -6.18 4.91 4.21
C ALA A 140 -6.89 4.50 5.52
N GLY A 141 -6.92 3.18 5.80
CA GLY A 141 -7.45 2.65 7.06
C GLY A 141 -6.71 3.17 8.29
N LEU A 142 -5.38 3.23 8.23
CA LEU A 142 -4.56 3.85 9.28
C LEU A 142 -4.98 5.30 9.52
N GLY A 143 -5.07 6.11 8.45
CA GLY A 143 -5.46 7.52 8.55
C GLY A 143 -6.84 7.73 9.15
N LEU A 144 -7.83 6.92 8.74
CA LEU A 144 -9.19 6.97 9.28
C LEU A 144 -9.22 6.57 10.77
N ALA A 145 -8.50 5.50 11.14
CA ALA A 145 -8.44 5.03 12.51
C ALA A 145 -7.80 6.06 13.47
N LEU A 146 -6.90 6.91 12.97
CA LEU A 146 -6.33 8.02 13.74
C LEU A 146 -7.36 9.11 14.11
N GLY A 147 -8.54 9.14 13.49
CA GLY A 147 -9.64 10.03 13.89
C GLY A 147 -9.48 11.47 13.41
N SER A 148 -8.59 11.76 12.46
CA SER A 148 -8.33 13.09 11.88
C SER A 148 -8.50 13.06 10.37
N TRP A 149 -9.31 14.00 9.84
CA TRP A 149 -9.51 14.11 8.39
C TRP A 149 -8.22 14.49 7.66
N MET A 150 -7.38 15.33 8.28
CA MET A 150 -6.10 15.72 7.70
C MET A 150 -5.12 14.53 7.68
N SER A 151 -5.05 13.75 8.76
CA SER A 151 -4.24 12.53 8.79
C SER A 151 -4.69 11.55 7.71
N ALA A 152 -6.00 11.33 7.58
CA ALA A 152 -6.56 10.44 6.57
C ALA A 152 -6.25 10.92 5.14
N ALA A 153 -6.45 12.21 4.86
CA ALA A 153 -6.15 12.81 3.56
C ALA A 153 -4.65 12.72 3.25
N LEU A 154 -3.79 13.13 4.18
CA LEU A 154 -2.33 13.15 3.98
C LEU A 154 -1.79 11.77 3.59
N VAL A 155 -2.07 10.74 4.40
CA VAL A 155 -1.50 9.41 4.14
C VAL A 155 -2.11 8.76 2.90
N THR A 156 -3.40 8.99 2.63
CA THR A 156 -4.07 8.41 1.45
C THR A 156 -3.57 9.04 0.16
N VAL A 157 -3.50 10.37 0.10
CA VAL A 157 -2.99 11.09 -1.09
C VAL A 157 -1.52 10.75 -1.33
N ALA A 158 -0.70 10.72 -0.26
CA ALA A 158 0.69 10.29 -0.37
C ALA A 158 0.80 8.86 -0.92
N ALA A 159 0.03 7.90 -0.39
CA ALA A 159 0.03 6.53 -0.87
C ALA A 159 -0.36 6.44 -2.35
N MET A 160 -1.42 7.13 -2.76
CA MET A 160 -1.87 7.14 -4.17
C MET A 160 -0.80 7.72 -5.11
N ALA A 161 -0.18 8.84 -4.73
CA ALA A 161 0.87 9.46 -5.52
C ALA A 161 2.12 8.58 -5.63
N LEU A 162 2.59 8.03 -4.50
CA LEU A 162 3.80 7.22 -4.42
C LEU A 162 3.62 5.87 -5.14
N TYR A 163 2.50 5.19 -4.95
CA TYR A 163 2.21 3.95 -5.68
C TYR A 163 1.96 4.22 -7.16
N GLY A 164 1.32 5.34 -7.51
CA GLY A 164 1.16 5.75 -8.91
C GLY A 164 2.50 5.98 -9.61
N TYR A 165 3.47 6.60 -8.92
CA TYR A 165 4.83 6.75 -9.42
C TYR A 165 5.52 5.39 -9.58
N ARG A 166 5.45 4.55 -8.53
CA ARG A 166 6.09 3.24 -8.54
C ARG A 166 5.55 2.33 -9.66
N VAL A 167 4.23 2.32 -9.86
CA VAL A 167 3.61 1.55 -10.95
C VAL A 167 4.13 1.97 -12.32
N LYS A 168 4.37 3.26 -12.57
CA LYS A 168 4.97 3.72 -13.83
C LYS A 168 6.37 3.15 -14.04
N VAL A 169 7.19 3.11 -13.00
CA VAL A 169 8.54 2.52 -13.05
C VAL A 169 8.46 1.01 -13.31
N GLU A 170 7.59 0.31 -12.58
CA GLU A 170 7.39 -1.14 -12.72
C GLU A 170 6.85 -1.53 -14.10
N GLU A 171 5.81 -0.85 -14.59
CA GLU A 171 5.25 -1.11 -15.92
C GLU A 171 6.28 -0.86 -17.03
N LYS A 172 7.13 0.17 -16.89
CA LYS A 172 8.23 0.44 -17.83
C LYS A 172 9.24 -0.71 -17.85
N ALA A 173 9.62 -1.21 -16.70
CA ALA A 173 10.54 -2.34 -16.57
C ALA A 173 9.94 -3.63 -17.16
N LEU A 174 8.69 -3.94 -16.83
CA LEU A 174 7.98 -5.12 -17.33
C LEU A 174 7.80 -5.08 -18.85
N LEU A 175 7.46 -3.91 -19.42
CA LEU A 175 7.36 -3.74 -20.87
C LEU A 175 8.71 -3.91 -21.58
N ALA A 176 9.79 -3.38 -20.99
CA ALA A 176 11.12 -3.50 -21.57
C ALA A 176 11.65 -4.94 -21.54
N THR A 177 11.26 -5.73 -20.53
CA THR A 177 11.82 -7.06 -20.31
C THR A 177 10.92 -8.18 -20.87
N ILE A 178 9.61 -8.13 -20.61
CA ILE A 178 8.63 -9.16 -21.06
C ILE A 178 8.07 -8.82 -22.44
N GLY A 179 7.90 -7.53 -22.75
CA GLY A 179 7.45 -7.06 -24.06
C GLY A 179 5.97 -7.27 -24.34
N GLU A 180 5.67 -7.87 -25.51
CA GLU A 180 4.30 -7.97 -26.06
C GLU A 180 3.33 -8.79 -25.16
N PRO A 181 3.72 -9.88 -24.49
CA PRO A 181 2.81 -10.56 -23.56
C PRO A 181 2.29 -9.65 -22.45
N TYR A 182 3.15 -8.80 -21.86
CA TYR A 182 2.72 -7.84 -20.85
C TYR A 182 1.89 -6.71 -21.44
N ARG A 183 2.22 -6.25 -22.65
CA ARG A 183 1.43 -5.23 -23.38
C ARG A 183 0.00 -5.69 -23.66
N THR A 184 -0.20 -6.95 -24.05
CA THR A 184 -1.52 -7.55 -24.24
C THR A 184 -2.29 -7.59 -22.91
N TYR A 185 -1.67 -8.03 -21.82
CA TYR A 185 -2.29 -8.03 -20.50
C TYR A 185 -2.73 -6.62 -20.06
N MET A 186 -1.94 -5.58 -20.40
CA MET A 186 -2.28 -4.18 -20.09
C MET A 186 -3.53 -3.67 -20.81
N LYS A 187 -3.82 -4.17 -22.01
CA LYS A 187 -5.03 -3.75 -22.77
C LYS A 187 -6.31 -4.21 -22.09
N ASP A 188 -6.27 -5.38 -21.46
CA ASP A 188 -7.46 -6.03 -20.88
C ASP A 188 -7.71 -5.67 -19.43
N ARG A 189 -6.74 -5.11 -18.73
CA ARG A 189 -6.82 -4.89 -17.28
C ARG A 189 -6.45 -3.45 -16.91
N LYS A 190 -7.21 -2.89 -15.98
CA LYS A 190 -6.91 -1.58 -15.38
C LYS A 190 -5.83 -1.69 -14.29
N ARG A 191 -5.29 -0.54 -13.84
CA ARG A 191 -4.19 -0.54 -12.86
C ARG A 191 -4.64 -0.94 -11.46
N PHE A 192 -5.61 -0.23 -10.90
CA PHE A 192 -5.94 -0.27 -9.47
C PHE A 192 -7.38 -0.67 -9.18
N ILE A 193 -8.33 -0.15 -9.96
CA ILE A 193 -9.76 -0.36 -9.76
C ILE A 193 -10.34 -1.00 -11.02
N PRO A 194 -11.02 -2.16 -10.90
CA PRO A 194 -11.61 -2.81 -12.06
C PRO A 194 -12.51 -1.85 -12.85
N TYR A 195 -12.37 -1.85 -14.15
CA TYR A 195 -13.16 -1.07 -15.12
C TYR A 195 -12.95 0.46 -15.08
N ILE A 196 -12.24 1.02 -14.09
CA ILE A 196 -12.08 2.48 -13.90
C ILE A 196 -10.65 2.93 -14.17
N VAL A 197 -9.72 2.54 -13.33
CA VAL A 197 -8.31 3.02 -13.35
C VAL A 197 -7.33 1.87 -13.25
#